data_404cb5173afa142f9dc25982d9b1fd36
#
_entry.id   404cb5173afa142f9dc25982d9b1fd36
#
_cell.length_a   1.000
_cell.length_b   1.000
_cell.length_c   1.000
_cell.angle_alpha   90.00
_cell.angle_beta   90.00
_cell.angle_gamma   90.00
#
_symmetry.space_group_name_H-M   'P 1'
#
loop_
_entity.id
_entity.type
_entity.pdbx_description
1 polymer ?
#
loop_
_entity_poly.entity_id
_entity_poly.type
_entity_poly.pdbx_seq_one_letter_code
_entity_poly.pdbx_strand_id
1 'polypeptide(L)'
;GHLCLSTLHANNANQAMERVINFFPEDAHHQLLMDRSLNLAGVISQRLIPGLHEKLVPAVEVMLNSPYIADLIAKGEFSGIKEAMGRSTEIGMCTFDQALYQLYTDGRISLDEALHNADSRTDLALRVRLAAGVTTQDAGDLSIDTSSPMQSASRLS
;
A
#
# COMPACT_ATOMS: atom_id res chain seq x y z
N GLY A 1 -29.77 -4.94 -12.83
CA GLY A 1 -28.57 -5.52 -12.34
C GLY A 1 -28.64 -5.89 -10.86
N HIS A 2 -27.84 -6.89 -10.48
CA HIS A 2 -27.69 -7.29 -9.10
C HIS A 2 -26.34 -6.81 -8.61
N LEU A 3 -26.23 -6.41 -7.33
CA LEU A 3 -24.97 -6.17 -6.68
C LEU A 3 -24.23 -7.51 -6.53
N CYS A 4 -22.96 -7.56 -6.98
CA CYS A 4 -22.10 -8.71 -6.80
C CYS A 4 -21.02 -8.37 -5.78
N LEU A 5 -20.87 -9.21 -4.76
CA LEU A 5 -19.74 -9.17 -3.82
C LEU A 5 -18.90 -10.43 -4.04
N SER A 6 -17.59 -10.24 -4.18
CA SER A 6 -16.64 -11.32 -4.41
C SER A 6 -15.35 -11.07 -3.63
N THR A 7 -14.59 -12.12 -3.38
CA THR A 7 -13.25 -12.04 -2.77
C THR A 7 -12.19 -12.46 -3.76
N LEU A 8 -11.02 -11.86 -3.62
CA LEU A 8 -9.86 -12.13 -4.46
C LEU A 8 -8.59 -12.17 -3.61
N HIS A 9 -7.68 -13.09 -3.93
CA HIS A 9 -6.36 -13.11 -3.31
C HIS A 9 -5.48 -12.03 -3.95
N ALA A 10 -5.48 -10.84 -3.38
CA ALA A 10 -4.65 -9.71 -3.78
C ALA A 10 -4.19 -8.94 -2.54
N ASN A 11 -3.03 -8.29 -2.62
CA ASN A 11 -2.48 -7.55 -1.48
C ASN A 11 -2.99 -6.11 -1.38
N ASN A 12 -3.49 -5.54 -2.49
CA ASN A 12 -4.04 -4.19 -2.55
C ASN A 12 -4.97 -4.05 -3.77
N ALA A 13 -5.62 -2.87 -3.90
CA ALA A 13 -6.57 -2.60 -4.97
C ALA A 13 -5.95 -2.69 -6.38
N ASN A 14 -4.72 -2.19 -6.57
CA ASN A 14 -4.03 -2.26 -7.86
C ASN A 14 -3.84 -3.72 -8.30
N GLN A 15 -3.30 -4.57 -7.41
CA GLN A 15 -3.13 -5.99 -7.70
C GLN A 15 -4.46 -6.72 -7.92
N ALA A 16 -5.51 -6.31 -7.20
CA ALA A 16 -6.84 -6.87 -7.44
C ALA A 16 -7.31 -6.58 -8.86
N MET A 17 -7.14 -5.36 -9.34
CA MET A 17 -7.50 -4.97 -10.71
C MET A 17 -6.69 -5.72 -11.76
N GLU A 18 -5.38 -5.78 -11.61
CA GLU A 18 -4.48 -6.54 -12.50
C GLU A 18 -4.86 -8.02 -12.56
N ARG A 19 -5.13 -8.66 -11.41
CA ARG A 19 -5.53 -10.07 -11.37
C ARG A 19 -6.85 -10.33 -12.06
N VAL A 20 -7.84 -9.44 -11.87
CA VAL A 20 -9.14 -9.58 -12.56
C VAL A 20 -8.96 -9.58 -14.07
N ILE A 21 -8.11 -8.70 -14.59
CA ILE A 21 -7.85 -8.61 -16.02
C ILE A 21 -7.12 -9.85 -16.53
N ASN A 22 -6.12 -10.32 -15.78
CA ASN A 22 -5.34 -11.50 -16.15
C ASN A 22 -6.12 -12.84 -16.13
N PHE A 23 -7.35 -12.85 -15.61
CA PHE A 23 -8.24 -14.02 -15.75
C PHE A 23 -8.86 -14.14 -17.16
N PHE A 24 -8.74 -13.11 -17.99
CA PHE A 24 -9.35 -13.06 -19.31
C PHE A 24 -8.28 -13.00 -20.39
N PRO A 25 -8.56 -13.51 -21.61
CA PRO A 25 -7.63 -13.41 -22.72
C PRO A 25 -7.45 -11.95 -23.15
N GLU A 26 -6.30 -11.64 -23.75
CA GLU A 26 -5.90 -10.25 -24.09
C GLU A 26 -6.89 -9.52 -25.00
N ASP A 27 -7.54 -10.22 -25.91
CA ASP A 27 -8.55 -9.66 -26.80
C ASP A 27 -9.82 -9.17 -26.09
N ALA A 28 -10.09 -9.69 -24.87
CA ALA A 28 -11.19 -9.27 -24.03
C ALA A 28 -10.83 -8.11 -23.07
N HIS A 29 -9.55 -7.77 -22.90
CA HIS A 29 -9.09 -6.79 -21.90
C HIS A 29 -9.73 -5.42 -22.09
N HIS A 30 -9.80 -4.91 -23.33
CA HIS A 30 -10.38 -3.58 -23.57
C HIS A 30 -11.84 -3.50 -23.11
N GLN A 31 -12.67 -4.48 -23.50
CA GLN A 31 -14.08 -4.52 -23.09
C GLN A 31 -14.22 -4.66 -21.58
N LEU A 32 -13.38 -5.52 -20.97
CA LEU A 32 -13.40 -5.74 -19.53
C LEU A 32 -13.04 -4.47 -18.75
N LEU A 33 -12.04 -3.70 -19.19
CA LEU A 33 -11.65 -2.43 -18.60
C LEU A 33 -12.80 -1.42 -18.64
N MET A 34 -13.46 -1.29 -19.79
CA MET A 34 -14.63 -0.43 -19.96
C MET A 34 -15.78 -0.84 -19.03
N ASP A 35 -16.12 -2.13 -18.99
CA ASP A 35 -17.19 -2.64 -18.14
C ASP A 35 -16.89 -2.44 -16.65
N ARG A 36 -15.63 -2.64 -16.22
CA ARG A 36 -15.19 -2.41 -14.83
C ARG A 36 -15.20 -0.96 -14.47
N SER A 37 -14.74 -0.07 -15.35
CA SER A 37 -14.75 1.36 -15.08
C SER A 37 -16.16 1.90 -14.80
N LEU A 38 -17.18 1.31 -15.40
CA LEU A 38 -18.58 1.72 -15.25
C LEU A 38 -19.31 1.02 -14.10
N ASN A 39 -18.98 -0.25 -13.82
CA ASN A 39 -19.81 -1.10 -12.94
C ASN A 39 -19.13 -1.45 -11.61
N LEU A 40 -17.82 -1.22 -11.45
CA LEU A 40 -17.15 -1.43 -10.16
C LEU A 40 -17.67 -0.39 -9.15
N ALA A 41 -18.09 -0.82 -7.98
CA ALA A 41 -18.44 0.10 -6.88
C ALA A 41 -17.21 0.49 -6.05
N GLY A 42 -16.37 -0.48 -5.72
CA GLY A 42 -15.14 -0.26 -4.96
C GLY A 42 -14.40 -1.56 -4.68
N VAL A 43 -13.21 -1.43 -4.10
CA VAL A 43 -12.38 -2.53 -3.62
C VAL A 43 -11.98 -2.25 -2.18
N ILE A 44 -12.16 -3.23 -1.31
CA ILE A 44 -11.69 -3.20 0.08
C ILE A 44 -10.61 -4.26 0.22
N SER A 45 -9.41 -3.84 0.59
CA SER A 45 -8.28 -4.72 0.86
C SER A 45 -7.95 -4.70 2.35
N GLN A 46 -7.52 -5.84 2.90
CA GLN A 46 -7.22 -5.98 4.32
C GLN A 46 -5.93 -6.75 4.53
N ARG A 47 -5.13 -6.27 5.50
CA ARG A 47 -3.95 -6.98 6.05
C ARG A 47 -4.10 -7.06 7.56
N LEU A 48 -3.70 -8.18 8.14
CA LEU A 48 -3.63 -8.35 9.59
C LEU A 48 -2.20 -8.08 10.05
N ILE A 49 -2.04 -7.06 10.89
CA ILE A 49 -0.75 -6.57 11.37
C ILE A 49 -0.60 -6.94 12.85
N PRO A 50 0.58 -7.42 13.32
CA PRO A 50 0.82 -7.63 14.74
C PRO A 50 0.59 -6.37 15.55
N GLY A 51 -0.26 -6.45 16.58
CA GLY A 51 -0.62 -5.31 17.42
C GLY A 51 0.22 -5.22 18.69
N LEU A 52 0.26 -4.03 19.31
CA LEU A 52 0.92 -3.81 20.60
C LEU A 52 0.09 -4.34 21.78
N HIS A 53 -1.23 -4.22 21.68
CA HIS A 53 -2.17 -4.60 22.74
C HIS A 53 -3.13 -5.70 22.32
N GLU A 54 -3.24 -5.94 21.03
CA GLU A 54 -4.07 -6.96 20.38
C GLU A 54 -3.14 -7.91 19.61
N LYS A 55 -3.52 -9.19 19.49
CA LYS A 55 -2.72 -10.13 18.74
C LYS A 55 -2.54 -9.72 17.27
N LEU A 56 -3.62 -9.28 16.64
CA LEU A 56 -3.65 -8.81 15.25
C LEU A 56 -4.61 -7.61 15.13
N VAL A 57 -4.21 -6.63 14.35
CA VAL A 57 -4.96 -5.42 14.05
C VAL A 57 -5.19 -5.35 12.55
N PRO A 58 -6.42 -5.15 12.06
CA PRO A 58 -6.67 -5.01 10.63
C PRO A 58 -6.23 -3.62 10.14
N ALA A 59 -5.31 -3.58 9.17
CA ALA A 59 -5.11 -2.43 8.31
C ALA A 59 -6.01 -2.59 7.09
N VAL A 60 -6.77 -1.55 6.76
CA VAL A 60 -7.79 -1.59 5.69
C VAL A 60 -7.50 -0.51 4.67
N GLU A 61 -7.45 -0.93 3.41
CA GLU A 61 -7.42 -0.05 2.25
C GLU A 61 -8.81 0.00 1.64
N VAL A 62 -9.27 1.19 1.26
CA VAL A 62 -10.59 1.40 0.63
C VAL A 62 -10.40 2.22 -0.65
N MET A 63 -10.72 1.62 -1.78
CA MET A 63 -10.82 2.27 -3.08
C MET A 63 -12.29 2.38 -3.48
N LEU A 64 -12.77 3.58 -3.75
CA LEU A 64 -14.08 3.81 -4.34
C LEU A 64 -13.94 4.15 -5.82
N ASN A 65 -14.88 3.73 -6.63
CA ASN A 65 -14.86 4.00 -8.07
C ASN A 65 -15.35 5.41 -8.37
N SER A 66 -14.54 6.42 -8.03
CA SER A 66 -14.78 7.81 -8.43
C SER A 66 -14.60 7.99 -9.95
N PRO A 67 -15.11 9.09 -10.55
CA PRO A 67 -14.93 9.35 -11.99
C PRO A 67 -13.46 9.31 -12.44
N TYR A 68 -12.54 9.79 -11.61
CA TYR A 68 -11.11 9.76 -11.91
C TYR A 68 -10.53 8.34 -11.83
N ILE A 69 -10.92 7.55 -10.81
CA ILE A 69 -10.53 6.13 -10.73
C ILE A 69 -11.11 5.34 -11.92
N ALA A 70 -12.36 5.60 -12.29
CA ALA A 70 -12.98 4.97 -13.46
C ALA A 70 -12.20 5.26 -14.76
N ASP A 71 -11.74 6.49 -14.97
CA ASP A 71 -10.91 6.87 -16.12
C ASP A 71 -9.57 6.13 -16.13
N LEU A 72 -8.89 6.03 -14.97
CA LEU A 72 -7.66 5.25 -14.84
C LEU A 72 -7.88 3.76 -15.16
N ILE A 73 -8.97 3.19 -14.66
CA ILE A 73 -9.34 1.79 -14.93
C ILE A 73 -9.59 1.60 -16.44
N ALA A 74 -10.38 2.48 -17.06
CA ALA A 74 -10.69 2.39 -18.50
C ALA A 74 -9.43 2.42 -19.38
N LYS A 75 -8.41 3.18 -18.96
CA LYS A 75 -7.11 3.29 -19.64
C LYS A 75 -6.12 2.17 -19.29
N GLY A 76 -6.40 1.36 -18.26
CA GLY A 76 -5.46 0.37 -17.73
C GLY A 76 -4.28 0.99 -16.96
N GLU A 77 -4.40 2.24 -16.51
CA GLU A 77 -3.37 2.99 -15.80
C GLU A 77 -3.43 2.75 -14.28
N PHE A 78 -3.30 1.48 -13.85
CA PHE A 78 -3.47 1.10 -12.44
C PHE A 78 -2.45 1.71 -11.50
N SER A 79 -1.25 2.03 -11.98
CA SER A 79 -0.20 2.68 -11.18
C SER A 79 -0.64 4.05 -10.62
N GLY A 80 -1.55 4.76 -11.31
CA GLY A 80 -2.10 6.04 -10.86
C GLY A 80 -3.16 5.93 -9.77
N ILE A 81 -3.74 4.75 -9.55
CA ILE A 81 -4.85 4.56 -8.61
C ILE A 81 -4.45 4.90 -7.18
N LYS A 82 -3.29 4.43 -6.72
CA LYS A 82 -2.81 4.69 -5.36
C LYS A 82 -2.67 6.19 -5.07
N GLU A 83 -2.11 6.95 -6.01
CA GLU A 83 -1.99 8.40 -5.89
C GLU A 83 -3.37 9.09 -5.87
N ALA A 84 -4.27 8.68 -6.74
CA ALA A 84 -5.65 9.18 -6.77
C ALA A 84 -6.38 8.91 -5.45
N MET A 85 -6.25 7.71 -4.88
CA MET A 85 -6.82 7.35 -3.56
C MET A 85 -6.24 8.23 -2.46
N GLY A 86 -4.93 8.43 -2.43
CA GLY A 86 -4.24 9.23 -1.41
C GLY A 86 -4.72 10.69 -1.36
N ARG A 87 -5.17 11.22 -2.50
CA ARG A 87 -5.72 12.58 -2.63
C ARG A 87 -7.23 12.67 -2.37
N SER A 88 -7.92 11.55 -2.25
CA SER A 88 -9.40 11.48 -2.19
C SER A 88 -9.91 10.96 -0.85
N THR A 89 -9.22 11.25 0.23
CA THR A 89 -9.58 10.81 1.59
C THR A 89 -10.92 11.36 2.08
N GLU A 90 -11.31 12.54 1.60
CA GLU A 90 -12.57 13.21 1.96
C GLU A 90 -13.82 12.38 1.58
N ILE A 91 -13.72 11.57 0.54
CA ILE A 91 -14.82 10.70 0.10
C ILE A 91 -14.74 9.28 0.68
N GLY A 92 -13.86 9.06 1.68
CA GLY A 92 -13.72 7.80 2.38
C GLY A 92 -12.71 6.82 1.77
N MET A 93 -11.92 7.24 0.79
CA MET A 93 -10.79 6.43 0.30
C MET A 93 -9.64 6.45 1.30
N CYS A 94 -8.92 5.33 1.40
CA CYS A 94 -7.76 5.17 2.29
C CYS A 94 -6.78 4.19 1.68
N THR A 95 -5.51 4.58 1.54
CA THR A 95 -4.44 3.66 1.16
C THR A 95 -3.93 2.86 2.36
N PHE A 96 -3.23 1.73 2.12
CA PHE A 96 -2.60 1.00 3.22
C PHE A 96 -1.62 1.84 4.01
N ASP A 97 -0.81 2.68 3.36
CA ASP A 97 0.18 3.53 4.05
C ASP A 97 -0.52 4.55 4.96
N GLN A 98 -1.69 5.07 4.57
CA GLN A 98 -2.50 5.94 5.42
C GLN A 98 -3.11 5.19 6.61
N ALA A 99 -3.63 3.98 6.38
CA ALA A 99 -4.18 3.13 7.45
C ALA A 99 -3.09 2.72 8.45
N LEU A 100 -1.90 2.32 7.99
CA LEU A 100 -0.76 1.97 8.83
C LEU A 100 -0.26 3.16 9.63
N TYR A 101 -0.18 4.34 9.02
CA TYR A 101 0.16 5.58 9.72
C TYR A 101 -0.83 5.88 10.85
N GLN A 102 -2.13 5.75 10.59
CA GLN A 102 -3.17 5.96 11.60
C GLN A 102 -3.07 4.95 12.75
N LEU A 103 -2.91 3.65 12.43
CA LEU A 103 -2.74 2.61 13.44
C LEU A 103 -1.51 2.83 14.32
N TYR A 104 -0.41 3.33 13.74
CA TYR A 104 0.79 3.71 14.48
C TYR A 104 0.54 4.92 15.39
N THR A 105 -0.07 5.98 14.90
CA THR A 105 -0.38 7.19 15.69
C THR A 105 -1.37 6.93 16.82
N ASP A 106 -2.29 5.98 16.61
CA ASP A 106 -3.23 5.52 17.63
C ASP A 106 -2.57 4.58 18.68
N GLY A 107 -1.28 4.25 18.53
CA GLY A 107 -0.56 3.35 19.42
C GLY A 107 -1.02 1.89 19.34
N ARG A 108 -1.65 1.46 18.23
CA ARG A 108 -2.15 0.10 18.05
C ARG A 108 -1.10 -0.84 17.47
N ILE A 109 -0.16 -0.32 16.66
CA ILE A 109 0.98 -1.07 16.09
C ILE A 109 2.29 -0.32 16.34
N SER A 110 3.43 -1.02 16.28
CA SER A 110 4.74 -0.39 16.37
C SER A 110 5.12 0.31 15.06
N LEU A 111 6.11 1.22 15.11
CA LEU A 111 6.66 1.85 13.91
C LEU A 111 7.30 0.81 12.97
N ASP A 112 7.99 -0.19 13.55
CA ASP A 112 8.63 -1.25 12.77
C ASP A 112 7.60 -2.06 12.00
N GLU A 113 6.47 -2.41 12.61
CA GLU A 113 5.37 -3.11 11.94
C GLU A 113 4.72 -2.25 10.87
N ALA A 114 4.52 -0.95 11.14
CA ALA A 114 3.99 -0.02 10.15
C ALA A 114 4.90 0.06 8.91
N LEU A 115 6.21 0.23 9.13
CA LEU A 115 7.20 0.32 8.05
C LEU A 115 7.42 -1.01 7.31
N HIS A 116 7.33 -2.16 8.02
CA HIS A 116 7.48 -3.48 7.42
C HIS A 116 6.33 -3.80 6.45
N ASN A 117 5.13 -3.39 6.81
CA ASN A 117 3.91 -3.68 6.04
C ASN A 117 3.52 -2.58 5.05
N ALA A 118 4.26 -1.46 5.01
CA ALA A 118 3.98 -0.35 4.11
C ALA A 118 4.22 -0.72 2.64
N ASP A 119 3.38 -0.21 1.77
CA ASP A 119 3.59 -0.30 0.32
C ASP A 119 4.75 0.62 -0.11
N SER A 120 4.89 1.80 0.53
CA SER A 120 6.03 2.71 0.39
C SER A 120 6.64 3.02 1.74
N ARG A 121 7.65 2.21 2.14
CA ARG A 121 8.37 2.40 3.41
C ARG A 121 8.98 3.81 3.53
N THR A 122 9.53 4.32 2.43
CA THR A 122 10.18 5.64 2.40
C THR A 122 9.19 6.76 2.65
N ASP A 123 8.03 6.73 1.99
CA ASP A 123 7.00 7.76 2.13
C ASP A 123 6.39 7.73 3.54
N LEU A 124 6.12 6.53 4.07
CA LEU A 124 5.60 6.39 5.42
C LEU A 124 6.62 6.88 6.47
N ALA A 125 7.90 6.52 6.33
CA ALA A 125 8.97 7.00 7.22
C ALA A 125 9.11 8.53 7.18
N LEU A 126 9.06 9.11 5.98
CA LEU A 126 9.08 10.57 5.81
C LEU A 126 7.89 11.23 6.50
N ARG A 127 6.69 10.70 6.33
CA ARG A 127 5.47 11.21 6.96
C ARG A 127 5.56 11.19 8.49
N VAL A 128 6.08 10.09 9.05
CA VAL A 128 6.29 9.97 10.50
C VAL A 128 7.28 11.01 11.01
N ARG A 129 8.42 11.19 10.33
CA ARG A 129 9.44 12.20 10.69
C ARG A 129 8.88 13.62 10.65
N LEU A 130 8.17 14.00 9.60
CA LEU A 130 7.56 15.32 9.46
C LEU A 130 6.54 15.59 10.57
N ALA A 131 5.73 14.59 10.93
CA ALA A 131 4.76 14.71 12.03
C ALA A 131 5.43 14.82 13.41
N ALA A 132 6.61 14.21 13.60
CA ALA A 132 7.42 14.34 14.81
C ALA A 132 8.18 15.68 14.92
N GLY A 133 8.08 16.57 13.91
CA GLY A 133 8.77 17.87 13.89
C GLY A 133 10.27 17.77 13.61
N VAL A 134 10.79 16.63 13.19
CA VAL A 134 12.20 16.44 12.83
C VAL A 134 12.39 17.00 11.42
N THR A 135 12.99 18.18 11.32
CA THR A 135 13.37 18.78 10.04
C THR A 135 14.53 18.00 9.41
N THR A 136 14.61 18.03 8.07
CA THR A 136 15.60 17.31 7.25
C THR A 136 17.08 17.68 7.55
N GLN A 137 17.35 18.56 8.49
CA GLN A 137 18.73 18.93 8.90
C GLN A 137 19.40 17.89 9.83
N ASP A 138 18.62 17.03 10.51
CA ASP A 138 19.19 15.98 11.41
C ASP A 138 19.49 14.64 10.68
N ALA A 139 19.32 14.57 9.36
CA ALA A 139 19.56 13.36 8.58
C ALA A 139 21.05 13.04 8.35
N GLY A 140 21.97 13.84 8.89
CA GLY A 140 23.43 13.70 8.67
C GLY A 140 24.13 12.67 9.57
N ASP A 141 23.47 12.09 10.59
CA ASP A 141 24.14 11.28 11.62
C ASP A 141 23.71 9.79 11.65
N LEU A 142 23.22 9.28 10.55
CA LEU A 142 23.04 7.84 10.37
C LEU A 142 24.10 7.30 9.39
N SER A 143 25.38 7.39 9.81
CA SER A 143 26.45 6.63 9.17
C SER A 143 26.24 5.14 9.49
N ILE A 144 26.00 4.35 8.47
CA ILE A 144 26.06 2.89 8.55
C ILE A 144 27.53 2.54 8.80
N ASP A 145 27.81 2.05 10.00
CA ASP A 145 29.15 1.53 10.36
C ASP A 145 29.41 0.25 9.52
N THR A 146 30.14 0.40 8.43
CA THR A 146 30.56 -0.70 7.55
C THR A 146 31.91 -1.29 7.95
N SER A 147 32.41 -1.02 9.16
CA SER A 147 33.68 -1.55 9.65
C SER A 147 33.51 -2.89 10.38
N SER A 148 33.25 -3.95 9.65
CA SER A 148 33.58 -5.30 10.11
C SER A 148 34.90 -5.73 9.46
N PRO A 149 35.98 -5.96 10.19
CA PRO A 149 37.22 -6.43 9.61
C PRO A 149 37.11 -7.90 9.18
N MET A 150 37.33 -8.15 7.89
CA MET A 150 37.63 -9.48 7.37
C MET A 150 38.87 -10.03 8.08
N GLN A 151 38.68 -10.97 9.00
CA GLN A 151 39.80 -11.77 9.51
C GLN A 151 40.25 -12.76 8.43
N SER A 152 41.41 -12.47 7.91
CA SER A 152 42.23 -13.36 7.08
C SER A 152 42.66 -14.59 7.88
N ALA A 153 42.12 -15.76 7.57
CA ALA A 153 42.68 -17.04 8.00
C ALA A 153 43.68 -17.52 6.93
N SER A 154 44.94 -17.09 7.06
CA SER A 154 46.10 -17.79 6.49
C SER A 154 46.82 -18.46 7.65
N ARG A 155 46.93 -19.79 7.62
CA ARG A 155 47.98 -20.71 8.07
C ARG A 155 47.41 -22.06 8.39
N LEU A 156 47.90 -23.06 7.65
CA LEU A 156 48.83 -24.12 8.08
C LEU A 156 48.97 -25.11 6.92
N SER A 157 50.14 -25.21 6.38
CA SER A 157 51.10 -26.31 6.45
C SER A 157 50.55 -27.71 6.25
#